data_c802ea903ac175d587a17bc2fff141aa
#
_entry.id   c802ea903ac175d587a17bc2fff141aa
#
_cell.length_a   1.000
_cell.length_b   1.000
_cell.length_c   1.000
_cell.angle_alpha   90.00
_cell.angle_beta   90.00
_cell.angle_gamma   90.00
#
_symmetry.space_group_name_H-M   'P 1'
#
loop_
_entity.id
_entity.type
_entity.pdbx_description
1 polymer ?
#
loop_
_entity_poly.entity_id
_entity_poly.type
_entity_poly.pdbx_seq_one_letter_code
_entity_poly.pdbx_strand_id
1 'polypeptide(L)'
;MFDKNVFRAYDIRGKAISDNPQITPKFALELGKALGTYFQRLGMNDFACARDGRLTSEDLQNALLDGLTQTGINVTNLGLSPSPMFYFAVCQPEFDCGCVVTASHNPKEDNGFKIVSDNAHSVWGPKLQDIYQI
;
A
#
# COMPACT_ATOMS: atom_id res chain seq x y z
N MET A 1 11.85 3.35 -14.55
CA MET A 1 12.28 3.31 -13.14
C MET A 1 11.41 4.25 -12.31
N PHE A 2 11.07 3.84 -11.11
CA PHE A 2 10.21 4.63 -10.24
C PHE A 2 11.02 5.61 -9.40
N ASP A 3 10.40 6.74 -9.06
CA ASP A 3 11.02 7.79 -8.26
C ASP A 3 11.11 7.35 -6.79
N LYS A 4 12.33 7.17 -6.27
CA LYS A 4 12.53 6.77 -4.89
C LYS A 4 12.05 7.82 -3.87
N ASN A 5 11.87 9.07 -4.31
CA ASN A 5 11.44 10.15 -3.42
C ASN A 5 9.99 10.00 -2.93
N VAL A 6 9.19 9.11 -3.56
CA VAL A 6 7.85 8.81 -3.06
C VAL A 6 7.91 7.94 -1.79
N PHE A 7 9.02 7.26 -1.53
CA PHE A 7 9.22 6.48 -0.30
C PHE A 7 9.63 7.42 0.82
N ARG A 8 8.65 7.86 1.61
CA ARG A 8 8.83 8.83 2.70
C ARG A 8 9.19 8.14 4.01
N ALA A 9 9.24 8.90 5.11
CA ALA A 9 9.64 8.36 6.41
C ALA A 9 8.63 7.32 6.95
N TYR A 10 7.33 7.56 6.75
CA TYR A 10 6.28 6.71 7.33
C TYR A 10 5.31 6.14 6.30
N ASP A 11 5.40 6.56 5.05
CA ASP A 11 4.51 6.09 3.99
C ASP A 11 5.12 6.32 2.61
N ILE A 12 4.35 5.97 1.59
CA ILE A 12 4.66 6.21 0.20
C ILE A 12 3.61 7.18 -0.31
N ARG A 13 4.02 8.34 -0.83
CA ARG A 13 3.07 9.30 -1.41
C ARG A 13 3.73 10.18 -2.46
N GLY A 14 2.91 10.72 -3.34
CA GLY A 14 3.34 11.63 -4.39
C GLY A 14 2.16 12.06 -5.24
N LYS A 15 2.46 12.70 -6.36
CA LYS A 15 1.44 13.16 -7.30
C LYS A 15 0.82 11.99 -8.05
N ALA A 16 -0.51 11.89 -8.03
CA ALA A 16 -1.25 10.90 -8.79
C ALA A 16 -1.96 11.54 -9.99
N ILE A 17 -2.35 12.81 -9.88
CA ILE A 17 -2.95 13.56 -10.97
C ILE A 17 -2.00 14.71 -11.34
N SER A 18 -1.31 14.58 -12.46
CA SER A 18 -0.41 15.61 -12.99
C SER A 18 0.04 15.18 -14.38
N ASP A 19 0.76 16.05 -15.09
CA ASP A 19 1.31 15.73 -16.41
C ASP A 19 2.38 14.64 -16.32
N ASN A 20 3.03 14.51 -15.16
CA ASN A 20 4.08 13.51 -14.94
C ASN A 20 3.88 12.88 -13.56
N PRO A 21 2.85 12.03 -13.40
CA PRO A 21 2.51 11.48 -12.09
C PRO A 21 3.55 10.49 -11.58
N GLN A 22 3.80 10.54 -10.27
CA GLN A 22 4.70 9.61 -9.57
C GLN A 22 3.96 8.37 -9.09
N ILE A 23 2.69 8.52 -8.70
CA ILE A 23 1.84 7.45 -8.18
C ILE A 23 0.86 7.04 -9.26
N THR A 24 1.13 5.92 -9.90
CA THR A 24 0.38 5.42 -11.06
C THR A 24 -0.08 3.98 -10.83
N PRO A 25 -1.06 3.47 -11.60
CA PRO A 25 -1.40 2.04 -11.55
C PRO A 25 -0.21 1.13 -11.84
N LYS A 26 0.69 1.52 -12.75
CA LYS A 26 1.90 0.74 -13.02
C LYS A 26 2.79 0.69 -11.77
N PHE A 27 2.97 1.82 -11.09
CA PHE A 27 3.70 1.86 -9.83
C PHE A 27 3.03 0.95 -8.79
N ALA A 28 1.70 1.04 -8.67
CA ALA A 28 0.94 0.24 -7.70
C ALA A 28 1.07 -1.26 -7.97
N LEU A 29 1.06 -1.67 -9.22
CA LEU A 29 1.26 -3.07 -9.60
C LEU A 29 2.62 -3.58 -9.13
N GLU A 30 3.68 -2.84 -9.42
CA GLU A 30 5.04 -3.22 -9.02
C GLU A 30 5.20 -3.16 -7.50
N LEU A 31 4.58 -2.18 -6.84
CA LEU A 31 4.58 -2.11 -5.39
C LEU A 31 3.89 -3.33 -4.78
N GLY A 32 2.77 -3.77 -5.35
CA GLY A 32 2.08 -4.97 -4.90
C GLY A 32 2.96 -6.20 -4.95
N LYS A 33 3.71 -6.37 -6.04
CA LYS A 33 4.66 -7.47 -6.16
C LYS A 33 5.76 -7.38 -5.10
N ALA A 34 6.28 -6.19 -4.87
CA ALA A 34 7.32 -5.97 -3.86
C ALA A 34 6.80 -6.24 -2.46
N LEU A 35 5.60 -5.76 -2.12
CA LEU A 35 5.00 -5.96 -0.81
C LEU A 35 4.70 -7.44 -0.56
N GLY A 36 4.13 -8.14 -1.53
CA GLY A 36 3.86 -9.57 -1.39
C GLY A 36 5.13 -10.36 -1.14
N THR A 37 6.18 -10.04 -1.88
CA THR A 37 7.49 -10.68 -1.69
C THR A 37 8.07 -10.35 -0.33
N TYR A 38 8.04 -9.07 0.07
CA TYR A 38 8.59 -8.60 1.32
C TYR A 38 7.93 -9.31 2.52
N PHE A 39 6.60 -9.32 2.56
CA PHE A 39 5.88 -9.90 3.69
C PHE A 39 5.98 -11.43 3.74
N GLN A 40 6.00 -12.10 2.58
CA GLN A 40 6.20 -13.54 2.56
C GLN A 40 7.57 -13.94 3.08
N ARG A 41 8.60 -13.14 2.82
CA ARG A 41 9.94 -13.37 3.40
C ARG A 41 9.93 -13.27 4.91
N LEU A 42 8.99 -12.53 5.49
CA LEU A 42 8.80 -12.42 6.94
C LEU A 42 7.85 -13.49 7.50
N GLY A 43 7.38 -14.41 6.67
CA GLY A 43 6.45 -15.46 7.10
C GLY A 43 4.99 -15.02 7.18
N MET A 44 4.65 -13.86 6.62
CA MET A 44 3.29 -13.32 6.64
C MET A 44 2.55 -13.70 5.36
N ASN A 45 1.30 -14.14 5.49
CA ASN A 45 0.55 -14.68 4.36
C ASN A 45 -0.80 -14.02 4.12
N ASP A 46 -1.37 -13.30 5.09
CA ASP A 46 -2.71 -12.72 5.00
C ASP A 46 -2.63 -11.20 5.02
N PHE A 47 -3.02 -10.60 3.89
CA PHE A 47 -2.86 -9.17 3.63
C PHE A 47 -4.23 -8.52 3.48
N ALA A 48 -4.49 -7.44 4.21
CA ALA A 48 -5.71 -6.64 4.09
C ALA A 48 -5.42 -5.37 3.30
N CYS A 49 -6.29 -5.04 2.35
CA CYS A 49 -6.11 -3.86 1.51
C CYS A 49 -7.38 -3.01 1.51
N ALA A 50 -7.24 -1.72 1.81
CA ALA A 50 -8.34 -0.77 1.82
C ALA A 50 -7.95 0.48 1.02
N ARG A 51 -8.92 1.36 0.79
CA ARG A 51 -8.68 2.63 0.11
C ARG A 51 -9.57 3.73 0.67
N ASP A 52 -9.18 4.98 0.45
CA ASP A 52 -10.02 6.13 0.71
C ASP A 52 -10.84 6.49 -0.54
N GLY A 53 -11.58 7.58 -0.48
CA GLY A 53 -12.49 8.02 -1.55
C GLY A 53 -11.85 8.91 -2.61
N ARG A 54 -10.53 9.02 -2.68
CA ARG A 54 -9.89 9.84 -3.72
C ARG A 54 -10.15 9.27 -5.10
N LEU A 55 -10.18 10.13 -6.12
CA LEU A 55 -10.53 9.72 -7.48
C LEU A 55 -9.60 8.63 -8.02
N THR A 56 -8.33 8.65 -7.66
CA THR A 56 -7.35 7.68 -8.16
C THR A 56 -7.25 6.42 -7.30
N SER A 57 -7.89 6.39 -6.13
CA SER A 57 -7.66 5.31 -5.16
C SER A 57 -8.16 3.95 -5.64
N GLU A 58 -9.30 3.89 -6.32
CA GLU A 58 -9.83 2.61 -6.80
C GLU A 58 -8.91 1.94 -7.81
N ASP A 59 -8.45 2.69 -8.81
CA ASP A 59 -7.54 2.15 -9.83
C ASP A 59 -6.20 1.73 -9.21
N LEU A 60 -5.70 2.52 -8.27
CA LEU A 60 -4.46 2.18 -7.56
C LEU A 60 -4.64 0.93 -6.72
N GLN A 61 -5.75 0.80 -6.01
CA GLN A 61 -6.02 -0.39 -5.21
C GLN A 61 -6.12 -1.63 -6.11
N ASN A 62 -6.83 -1.54 -7.23
CA ASN A 62 -6.98 -2.68 -8.14
C ASN A 62 -5.62 -3.14 -8.66
N ALA A 63 -4.75 -2.21 -9.06
CA ALA A 63 -3.42 -2.54 -9.54
C ALA A 63 -2.56 -3.15 -8.43
N LEU A 64 -2.66 -2.60 -7.22
CA LEU A 64 -1.94 -3.13 -6.06
C LEU A 64 -2.37 -4.56 -5.76
N LEU A 65 -3.68 -4.84 -5.79
CA LEU A 65 -4.23 -6.17 -5.57
C LEU A 65 -3.71 -7.16 -6.62
N ASP A 66 -3.65 -6.75 -7.88
CA ASP A 66 -3.10 -7.60 -8.94
C ASP A 66 -1.65 -7.97 -8.66
N GLY A 67 -0.83 -7.00 -8.26
CA GLY A 67 0.56 -7.25 -7.92
C GLY A 67 0.72 -8.20 -6.74
N LEU A 68 -0.07 -7.99 -5.70
CA LEU A 68 -0.06 -8.84 -4.51
C LEU A 68 -0.44 -10.28 -4.85
N THR A 69 -1.53 -10.47 -5.60
CA THR A 69 -2.00 -11.81 -5.94
C THR A 69 -1.00 -12.58 -6.80
N GLN A 70 -0.23 -11.89 -7.63
CA GLN A 70 0.81 -12.52 -8.44
C GLN A 70 1.93 -13.15 -7.60
N THR A 71 2.12 -12.70 -6.37
CA THR A 71 3.13 -13.28 -5.46
C THR A 71 2.60 -14.50 -4.70
N GLY A 72 1.30 -14.77 -4.75
CA GLY A 72 0.68 -15.88 -4.03
C GLY A 72 0.25 -15.54 -2.60
N ILE A 73 0.44 -14.31 -2.15
CA ILE A 73 -0.05 -13.91 -0.82
C ILE A 73 -1.59 -13.84 -0.84
N ASN A 74 -2.22 -14.20 0.28
CA ASN A 74 -3.67 -14.11 0.41
C ASN A 74 -4.09 -12.66 0.63
N VAL A 75 -5.01 -12.15 -0.17
CA VAL A 75 -5.43 -10.74 -0.11
C VAL A 75 -6.92 -10.64 0.14
N THR A 76 -7.30 -9.82 1.12
CA THR A 76 -8.69 -9.45 1.37
C THR A 76 -8.88 -7.99 1.02
N ASN A 77 -9.82 -7.71 0.11
CA ASN A 77 -10.16 -6.35 -0.30
C ASN A 77 -11.23 -5.81 0.64
N LEU A 78 -10.86 -4.86 1.49
CA LEU A 78 -11.78 -4.21 2.43
C LEU A 78 -12.55 -3.06 1.77
N GLY A 79 -12.23 -2.71 0.53
CA GLY A 79 -12.90 -1.68 -0.22
C GLY A 79 -12.66 -0.28 0.31
N LEU A 80 -13.68 0.56 0.21
CA LEU A 80 -13.65 1.94 0.72
C LEU A 80 -13.84 1.90 2.22
N SER A 81 -12.78 2.20 2.99
CA SER A 81 -12.82 2.14 4.44
C SER A 81 -12.03 3.30 5.04
N PRO A 82 -12.57 3.97 6.07
CA PRO A 82 -11.78 4.95 6.84
C PRO A 82 -10.55 4.30 7.48
N SER A 83 -9.47 5.07 7.62
CA SER A 83 -8.24 4.55 8.19
C SER A 83 -8.42 3.87 9.56
N PRO A 84 -9.21 4.42 10.52
CA PRO A 84 -9.43 3.72 11.79
C PRO A 84 -10.04 2.33 11.64
N MET A 85 -10.96 2.13 10.69
CA MET A 85 -11.56 0.82 10.43
C MET A 85 -10.53 -0.13 9.83
N PHE A 86 -9.67 0.38 8.94
CA PHE A 86 -8.58 -0.41 8.38
C PHE A 86 -7.63 -0.89 9.48
N TYR A 87 -7.19 0.02 10.36
CA TYR A 87 -6.29 -0.35 11.45
C TYR A 87 -6.93 -1.36 12.40
N PHE A 88 -8.21 -1.21 12.69
CA PHE A 88 -8.95 -2.19 13.49
C PHE A 88 -8.92 -3.56 12.83
N ALA A 89 -9.19 -3.62 11.53
CA ALA A 89 -9.21 -4.88 10.79
C ALA A 89 -7.85 -5.58 10.83
N VAL A 90 -6.76 -4.84 10.62
CA VAL A 90 -5.41 -5.42 10.58
C VAL A 90 -4.98 -5.95 11.94
N CYS A 91 -5.57 -5.45 13.03
CA CYS A 91 -5.32 -5.97 14.38
C CYS A 91 -6.02 -7.31 14.65
N GLN A 92 -6.93 -7.75 13.78
CA GLN A 92 -7.63 -9.02 13.96
C GLN A 92 -6.72 -10.20 13.60
N PRO A 93 -6.93 -11.39 14.24
CA PRO A 93 -6.04 -12.53 14.01
C PRO A 93 -5.98 -13.02 12.56
N GLU A 94 -6.98 -12.70 11.74
CA GLU A 94 -7.04 -13.13 10.34
C GLU A 94 -5.99 -12.44 9.47
N PHE A 95 -5.41 -11.33 9.92
CA PHE A 95 -4.48 -10.54 9.08
C PHE A 95 -3.11 -10.41 9.73
N ASP A 96 -2.08 -10.54 8.89
CA ASP A 96 -0.68 -10.37 9.29
C ASP A 96 -0.18 -8.96 8.98
N CYS A 97 -0.70 -8.36 7.91
CA CYS A 97 -0.21 -7.09 7.40
C CYS A 97 -1.28 -6.45 6.52
N GLY A 98 -1.01 -5.25 6.02
CA GLY A 98 -1.96 -4.58 5.16
C GLY A 98 -1.46 -3.27 4.59
N CYS A 99 -2.30 -2.69 3.74
CA CYS A 99 -2.03 -1.40 3.12
C CYS A 99 -3.35 -0.66 2.91
N VAL A 100 -3.35 0.64 3.17
CA VAL A 100 -4.46 1.50 2.78
C VAL A 100 -3.97 2.51 1.74
N VAL A 101 -4.71 2.62 0.65
CA VAL A 101 -4.42 3.56 -0.42
C VAL A 101 -4.98 4.92 -0.03
N THR A 102 -4.10 5.83 0.37
CA THR A 102 -4.47 7.16 0.83
C THR A 102 -3.25 8.07 0.88
N ALA A 103 -3.47 9.37 0.77
CA ALA A 103 -2.45 10.38 1.04
C ALA A 103 -2.82 11.23 2.25
N SER A 104 -3.75 10.76 3.07
CA SER A 104 -4.20 11.44 4.31
C SER A 104 -4.67 12.87 4.05
N HIS A 105 -3.93 13.87 4.55
CA HIS A 105 -4.31 15.29 4.44
C HIS A 105 -3.66 15.99 3.26
N ASN A 106 -2.94 15.29 2.39
CA ASN A 106 -2.33 15.89 1.20
C ASN A 106 -3.40 16.37 0.21
N PRO A 107 -3.05 17.30 -0.71
CA PRO A 107 -4.01 17.74 -1.73
C PRO A 107 -4.65 16.58 -2.50
N LYS A 108 -5.81 16.83 -3.08
CA LYS A 108 -6.60 15.80 -3.78
C LYS A 108 -5.87 15.18 -4.98
N GLU A 109 -4.90 15.88 -5.55
CA GLU A 109 -4.07 15.40 -6.66
C GLU A 109 -3.04 14.36 -6.22
N ASP A 110 -2.75 14.30 -4.92
CA ASP A 110 -1.80 13.34 -4.38
C ASP A 110 -2.50 12.04 -4.05
N ASN A 111 -1.72 10.97 -3.99
CA ASN A 111 -2.17 9.71 -3.42
C ASN A 111 -0.95 8.96 -2.88
N GLY A 112 -1.19 7.81 -2.28
CA GLY A 112 -0.10 7.04 -1.72
C GLY A 112 -0.56 5.79 -1.02
N PHE A 113 0.37 5.21 -0.25
CA PHE A 113 0.17 3.91 0.37
C PHE A 113 0.72 3.94 1.79
N LYS A 114 -0.12 3.62 2.77
CA LYS A 114 0.30 3.40 4.15
C LYS A 114 0.35 1.91 4.40
N ILE A 115 1.51 1.40 4.74
CA ILE A 115 1.78 -0.02 4.87
C ILE A 115 1.96 -0.34 6.35
N VAL A 116 1.29 -1.39 6.80
CA VAL A 116 1.36 -1.83 8.19
C VAL A 116 1.70 -3.31 8.27
N SER A 117 2.39 -3.68 9.33
CA SER A 117 2.66 -5.08 9.67
C SER A 117 1.80 -5.49 10.86
N ASP A 118 2.19 -6.54 11.58
CA ASP A 118 1.42 -7.10 12.68
C ASP A 118 0.96 -6.04 13.70
N ASN A 119 -0.27 -6.17 14.19
CA ASN A 119 -0.90 -5.26 15.13
C ASN A 119 -0.96 -3.82 14.64
N ALA A 120 -1.08 -3.65 13.32
CA ALA A 120 -1.17 -2.34 12.66
C ALA A 120 0.05 -1.43 12.91
N HIS A 121 1.22 -2.01 13.17
CA HIS A 121 2.45 -1.24 13.26
C HIS A 121 2.85 -0.72 11.88
N SER A 122 3.10 0.59 11.77
CA SER A 122 3.49 1.20 10.50
C SER A 122 4.84 0.66 10.03
N VAL A 123 4.93 0.36 8.74
CA VAL A 123 6.20 0.06 8.08
C VAL A 123 6.83 1.41 7.72
N TRP A 124 8.01 1.67 8.24
CA TRP A 124 8.61 3.01 8.15
C TRP A 124 10.11 2.94 7.88
N GLY A 125 10.66 4.09 7.43
CA GLY A 125 12.09 4.33 7.31
C GLY A 125 12.83 3.23 6.56
N PRO A 126 13.79 2.55 7.22
CA PRO A 126 14.61 1.52 6.57
C PRO A 126 13.80 0.39 5.93
N LYS A 127 12.67 0.01 6.53
CA LYS A 127 11.81 -1.05 5.96
C LYS A 127 11.19 -0.63 4.64
N LEU A 128 10.80 0.63 4.49
CA LEU A 128 10.31 1.14 3.22
C LEU A 128 11.42 1.12 2.16
N GLN A 129 12.64 1.43 2.55
CA GLN A 129 13.78 1.35 1.63
C GLN A 129 14.05 -0.10 1.21
N ASP A 130 13.89 -1.05 2.12
CA ASP A 130 14.03 -2.47 1.78
C ASP A 130 13.00 -2.87 0.72
N ILE A 131 11.76 -2.41 0.86
CA ILE A 131 10.70 -2.66 -0.12
C ILE A 131 11.06 -2.04 -1.49
N TYR A 132 11.58 -0.83 -1.47
CA TYR A 132 12.01 -0.16 -2.72
C TYR A 132 13.05 -0.99 -3.47
N GLN A 133 13.95 -1.67 -2.74
CA GLN A 133 15.01 -2.46 -3.36
C GLN A 133 14.52 -3.79 -3.97
N ILE A 134 13.33 -4.21 -3.63
CA ILE A 134 12.73 -5.40 -4.21
C ILE A 134 12.14 -5.06 -5.57
#